data_df55ec10b7c19ccee5671f7a38646fc8
#
_entry.id   df55ec10b7c19ccee5671f7a38646fc8
#
_cell.length_a   1.000
_cell.length_b   1.000
_cell.length_c   1.000
_cell.angle_alpha   90.00
_cell.angle_beta   90.00
_cell.angle_gamma   90.00
#
_symmetry.space_group_name_H-M   'P 1'
#
loop_
_entity.id
_entity.type
_entity.pdbx_description
1 polymer ?
#
loop_
_entity_poly.entity_id
_entity_poly.type
_entity_poly.pdbx_seq_one_letter_code
_entity_poly.pdbx_strand_id
1 'polypeptide(L)'
;MADAAPARGGLRGGFGSRGGRGGRGRGRGRGRGRGRGGKEDSKEWIPVTKLGRLVREGKINSLEEIYLYSLPIKEFEIIDFFLGSALKDEVLKIMPVQKQTRAGQRTRFKAFVAIGDNNGHIGLGVKCSKEVATAILGAIILAKSSVVPVRRGYWGNKIGKPNTVPCKVTGKCGSISVRLIPAPRGTGIVSAPVPKKLLTMAGIEDCYTSARGSTGTLSNFAKATYAAIAKTYAYLTPDLWKEMPLGASPYQEFADSCPSESICSLARVKPSTHRCAWHVFYRRHFKLHDCHDEVVVGADIGIAHGTHIT
;
A
#
# COMPACT_ATOMS: atom_id res chain seq x y z
N MET A 1 -54.62 -13.96 32.59
CA MET A 1 -54.91 -13.15 33.79
C MET A 1 -53.95 -12.01 33.73
N ALA A 2 -54.43 -10.95 33.17
CA ALA A 2 -54.94 -9.72 33.77
C ALA A 2 -53.76 -8.77 34.00
N ASP A 3 -53.57 -7.78 33.14
CA ASP A 3 -54.16 -6.42 33.18
C ASP A 3 -53.43 -5.52 34.20
N ALA A 4 -52.79 -4.45 33.73
CA ALA A 4 -53.27 -3.07 33.89
C ALA A 4 -52.19 -2.01 33.64
N ALA A 5 -52.36 -1.17 32.65
CA ALA A 5 -52.00 0.26 32.72
C ALA A 5 -53.14 1.01 33.49
N PRO A 6 -53.13 2.31 33.78
CA PRO A 6 -52.50 3.49 33.16
C PRO A 6 -52.16 4.67 34.16
N ALA A 7 -51.76 5.83 33.69
CA ALA A 7 -52.24 7.23 33.82
C ALA A 7 -51.10 8.24 33.86
N ARG A 8 -50.96 9.16 32.88
CA ARG A 8 -51.53 10.51 32.70
C ARG A 8 -51.26 11.53 33.81
N GLY A 9 -50.70 12.65 33.37
CA GLY A 9 -50.63 14.01 33.96
C GLY A 9 -49.47 14.79 33.40
N GLY A 10 -49.53 15.80 32.63
CA GLY A 10 -50.46 16.84 32.20
C GLY A 10 -50.38 18.10 33.04
N LEU A 11 -49.66 19.19 32.53
CA LEU A 11 -49.84 20.64 32.90
C LEU A 11 -48.77 21.41 32.08
N ARG A 12 -49.05 22.17 31.04
CA ARG A 12 -49.75 23.44 30.80
C ARG A 12 -49.20 24.61 31.64
N GLY A 13 -48.67 25.59 30.90
CA GLY A 13 -48.43 27.01 31.27
C GLY A 13 -47.40 27.56 30.29
N GLY A 14 -47.63 28.38 29.40
CA GLY A 14 -48.55 29.38 28.92
C GLY A 14 -48.21 30.76 29.46
N PHE A 15 -47.91 31.75 28.61
CA PHE A 15 -47.75 33.20 28.74
C PHE A 15 -46.35 33.68 28.31
N GLY A 16 -46.16 34.67 27.42
CA GLY A 16 -47.03 35.65 26.85
C GLY A 16 -46.22 36.61 25.97
N SER A 17 -46.85 37.06 24.95
CA SER A 17 -46.51 38.05 23.94
C SER A 17 -46.17 39.42 24.44
N ARG A 18 -45.28 40.15 23.74
CA ARG A 18 -45.25 41.55 23.33
C ARG A 18 -43.81 41.91 22.93
N GLY A 19 -43.51 42.37 21.73
CA GLY A 19 -44.04 43.51 20.99
C GLY A 19 -42.91 44.54 20.87
N GLY A 20 -42.33 44.77 19.71
CA GLY A 20 -41.36 45.84 19.53
C GLY A 20 -40.80 45.91 18.10
N ARG A 21 -41.35 46.86 17.41
CA ARG A 21 -41.09 47.40 16.07
C ARG A 21 -39.63 47.69 15.74
N GLY A 22 -39.29 47.49 14.45
CA GLY A 22 -38.61 48.48 13.62
C GLY A 22 -37.18 48.15 13.21
N GLY A 23 -36.93 47.95 11.93
CA GLY A 23 -35.60 47.97 11.34
C GLY A 23 -35.56 47.47 9.92
N ARG A 24 -35.80 48.40 8.95
CA ARG A 24 -35.62 48.17 7.54
C ARG A 24 -34.14 47.88 7.24
N GLY A 25 -33.83 46.70 6.66
CA GLY A 25 -32.51 46.36 6.12
C GLY A 25 -32.69 45.58 4.84
N ARG A 26 -32.59 46.24 3.68
CA ARG A 26 -32.51 45.64 2.37
C ARG A 26 -31.17 44.84 2.27
N GLY A 27 -31.25 43.54 2.12
CA GLY A 27 -30.12 42.68 1.81
C GLY A 27 -30.55 41.61 0.82
N ARG A 28 -30.40 41.91 -0.46
CA ARG A 28 -30.51 40.94 -1.56
C ARG A 28 -29.36 39.92 -1.43
N GLY A 29 -29.63 38.73 -0.93
CA GLY A 29 -28.77 37.60 -0.99
C GLY A 29 -29.45 36.44 -1.67
N ARG A 30 -29.35 36.37 -3.01
CA ARG A 30 -29.70 35.19 -3.81
C ARG A 30 -28.72 34.06 -3.48
N GLY A 31 -28.96 33.32 -2.44
CA GLY A 31 -28.33 32.01 -2.18
C GLY A 31 -28.95 30.97 -3.10
N ARG A 32 -28.40 30.81 -4.30
CA ARG A 32 -28.64 29.64 -5.12
C ARG A 32 -27.99 28.46 -4.41
N GLY A 33 -28.77 27.69 -3.67
CA GLY A 33 -28.43 26.34 -3.26
C GLY A 33 -28.26 25.48 -4.53
N ARG A 34 -27.02 25.43 -5.04
CA ARG A 34 -26.61 24.42 -6.01
C ARG A 34 -26.54 23.11 -5.24
N GLY A 35 -27.58 22.31 -5.36
CA GLY A 35 -27.52 20.89 -5.11
C GLY A 35 -26.41 20.32 -5.97
N ARG A 36 -25.25 20.05 -5.36
CA ARG A 36 -24.16 19.27 -5.94
C ARG A 36 -24.54 17.80 -5.83
N GLY A 37 -25.54 17.36 -6.59
CA GLY A 37 -25.60 16.02 -7.12
C GLY A 37 -24.59 15.96 -8.25
N GLY A 38 -23.30 16.00 -7.93
CA GLY A 38 -22.26 15.76 -8.91
C GLY A 38 -22.30 14.27 -9.22
N LYS A 39 -22.78 13.90 -10.43
CA LYS A 39 -22.21 12.77 -11.15
C LYS A 39 -20.69 12.92 -10.98
N GLU A 40 -20.02 11.92 -10.46
CA GLU A 40 -18.59 11.76 -10.65
C GLU A 40 -18.40 11.64 -12.16
N ASP A 41 -18.24 12.77 -12.81
CA ASP A 41 -17.62 12.82 -14.13
C ASP A 41 -16.26 12.14 -13.89
N SER A 42 -16.10 10.97 -14.47
CA SER A 42 -14.84 10.24 -14.46
C SER A 42 -13.81 11.21 -15.02
N LYS A 43 -13.06 11.86 -14.14
CA LYS A 43 -12.00 12.78 -14.55
C LYS A 43 -11.04 11.96 -15.38
N GLU A 44 -11.03 12.23 -16.67
CA GLU A 44 -10.09 11.60 -17.59
C GLU A 44 -8.68 11.79 -17.05
N TRP A 45 -7.94 10.68 -16.93
CA TRP A 45 -6.59 10.71 -16.42
C TRP A 45 -5.66 11.44 -17.39
N ILE A 46 -5.04 12.52 -16.92
CA ILE A 46 -4.02 13.26 -17.64
C ILE A 46 -2.67 12.90 -17.01
N PRO A 47 -1.82 12.12 -17.71
CA PRO A 47 -0.55 11.69 -17.16
C PRO A 47 0.42 12.86 -16.99
N VAL A 48 1.06 12.93 -15.83
CA VAL A 48 2.07 13.94 -15.50
C VAL A 48 3.49 13.38 -15.69
N THR A 49 3.68 12.07 -15.41
CA THR A 49 4.99 11.42 -15.52
C THR A 49 5.27 10.94 -16.95
N LYS A 50 6.55 10.78 -17.28
CA LYS A 50 6.98 10.19 -18.56
C LYS A 50 6.41 8.77 -18.73
N LEU A 51 6.45 7.96 -17.67
CA LEU A 51 5.88 6.61 -17.67
C LEU A 51 4.37 6.64 -17.97
N GLY A 52 3.63 7.54 -17.30
CA GLY A 52 2.18 7.67 -17.52
C GLY A 52 1.84 8.05 -18.96
N ARG A 53 2.64 8.90 -19.62
CA ARG A 53 2.44 9.25 -21.03
C ARG A 53 2.65 8.05 -21.95
N LEU A 54 3.75 7.29 -21.75
CA LEU A 54 4.02 6.09 -22.55
C LEU A 54 2.94 5.01 -22.38
N VAL A 55 2.42 4.85 -21.16
CA VAL A 55 1.31 3.90 -20.89
C VAL A 55 0.02 4.38 -21.58
N ARG A 56 -0.33 5.65 -21.49
CA ARG A 56 -1.52 6.21 -22.16
C ARG A 56 -1.42 6.11 -23.69
N GLU A 57 -0.24 6.28 -24.26
CA GLU A 57 0.03 6.14 -25.69
C GLU A 57 0.07 4.65 -26.15
N GLY A 58 -0.07 3.69 -25.24
CA GLY A 58 -0.07 2.26 -25.55
C GLY A 58 1.29 1.71 -25.99
N LYS A 59 2.39 2.40 -25.65
CA LYS A 59 3.76 1.96 -25.97
C LYS A 59 4.29 0.90 -25.01
N ILE A 60 3.75 0.87 -23.80
CA ILE A 60 4.02 -0.16 -22.79
C ILE A 60 2.73 -0.99 -22.66
N ASN A 61 2.82 -2.26 -23.02
CA ASN A 61 1.66 -3.15 -23.12
C ASN A 61 1.40 -3.97 -21.86
N SER A 62 2.41 -4.15 -21.02
CA SER A 62 2.31 -4.97 -19.82
C SER A 62 2.93 -4.31 -18.59
N LEU A 63 2.37 -4.66 -17.42
CA LEU A 63 2.89 -4.19 -16.14
C LEU A 63 4.24 -4.85 -15.83
N GLU A 64 4.46 -6.06 -16.32
CA GLU A 64 5.69 -6.81 -16.17
C GLU A 64 6.89 -6.12 -16.82
N GLU A 65 6.69 -5.41 -17.93
CA GLU A 65 7.74 -4.60 -18.56
C GLU A 65 8.24 -3.50 -17.63
N ILE A 66 7.32 -2.85 -16.93
CA ILE A 66 7.65 -1.81 -15.95
C ILE A 66 8.51 -2.39 -14.82
N TYR A 67 8.15 -3.59 -14.35
CA TYR A 67 8.90 -4.28 -13.29
C TYR A 67 10.25 -4.79 -13.77
N LEU A 68 10.34 -5.29 -15.01
CA LEU A 68 11.58 -5.80 -15.60
C LEU A 68 12.68 -4.73 -15.60
N TYR A 69 12.33 -3.52 -16.00
CA TYR A 69 13.25 -2.37 -16.04
C TYR A 69 13.30 -1.58 -14.72
N SER A 70 12.62 -2.04 -13.67
CA SER A 70 12.59 -1.39 -12.35
C SER A 70 12.18 0.09 -12.42
N LEU A 71 11.22 0.42 -13.28
CA LEU A 71 10.73 1.79 -13.43
C LEU A 71 9.85 2.17 -12.23
N PRO A 72 10.07 3.33 -11.60
CA PRO A 72 9.28 3.73 -10.45
C PRO A 72 7.89 4.20 -10.86
N ILE A 73 6.86 3.55 -10.33
CA ILE A 73 5.45 3.93 -10.52
C ILE A 73 5.12 5.02 -9.49
N LYS A 74 4.78 6.22 -9.97
CA LYS A 74 4.40 7.36 -9.12
C LYS A 74 2.90 7.69 -9.22
N GLU A 75 2.26 7.33 -10.32
CA GLU A 75 0.84 7.53 -10.58
C GLU A 75 0.11 6.21 -10.37
N PHE A 76 -0.91 6.20 -9.51
CA PHE A 76 -1.68 4.99 -9.21
C PHE A 76 -2.60 4.61 -10.38
N GLU A 77 -2.94 5.56 -11.21
CA GLU A 77 -3.77 5.39 -12.41
C GLU A 77 -3.11 4.44 -13.43
N ILE A 78 -1.78 4.34 -13.44
CA ILE A 78 -1.06 3.37 -14.28
C ILE A 78 -1.47 1.93 -13.91
N ILE A 79 -1.59 1.64 -12.62
CA ILE A 79 -2.02 0.33 -12.14
C ILE A 79 -3.51 0.11 -12.48
N ASP A 80 -4.33 1.15 -12.37
CA ASP A 80 -5.75 1.07 -12.75
C ASP A 80 -5.93 0.84 -14.25
N PHE A 81 -5.03 1.35 -15.08
CA PHE A 81 -5.05 1.12 -16.53
C PHE A 81 -4.80 -0.36 -16.88
N PHE A 82 -3.81 -1.02 -16.24
CA PHE A 82 -3.47 -2.40 -16.54
C PHE A 82 -4.35 -3.41 -15.82
N LEU A 83 -4.59 -3.25 -14.55
CA LEU A 83 -5.28 -4.22 -13.70
C LEU A 83 -6.76 -3.85 -13.46
N GLY A 84 -7.11 -2.59 -13.51
CA GLY A 84 -8.48 -2.06 -13.46
C GLY A 84 -9.40 -2.79 -12.50
N SER A 85 -10.41 -3.44 -13.05
CA SER A 85 -11.45 -4.15 -12.30
C SER A 85 -11.01 -5.46 -11.66
N ALA A 86 -9.83 -6.01 -12.03
CA ALA A 86 -9.29 -7.23 -11.41
C ALA A 86 -8.79 -6.98 -9.99
N LEU A 87 -8.42 -5.74 -9.66
CA LEU A 87 -7.95 -5.37 -8.35
C LEU A 87 -9.08 -5.38 -7.32
N LYS A 88 -8.85 -6.12 -6.25
CA LYS A 88 -9.68 -6.12 -5.05
C LYS A 88 -8.94 -5.41 -3.93
N ASP A 89 -9.63 -4.54 -3.23
CA ASP A 89 -9.12 -3.85 -2.05
C ASP A 89 -9.77 -4.40 -0.78
N GLU A 90 -8.98 -4.55 0.26
CA GLU A 90 -9.46 -4.98 1.56
C GLU A 90 -8.82 -4.16 2.69
N VAL A 91 -9.64 -3.61 3.56
CA VAL A 91 -9.19 -2.92 4.76
C VAL A 91 -8.83 -3.94 5.83
N LEU A 92 -7.55 -4.07 6.16
CA LEU A 92 -7.08 -5.00 7.18
C LEU A 92 -7.46 -4.54 8.59
N LYS A 93 -7.21 -3.26 8.90
CA LYS A 93 -7.55 -2.65 10.20
C LYS A 93 -7.47 -1.14 10.13
N ILE A 94 -8.28 -0.49 10.95
CA ILE A 94 -8.20 0.95 11.22
C ILE A 94 -7.86 1.10 12.70
N MET A 95 -6.86 1.94 13.01
CA MET A 95 -6.41 2.17 14.38
C MET A 95 -6.41 3.67 14.70
N PRO A 96 -6.98 4.10 15.83
CA PRO A 96 -6.77 5.44 16.33
C PRO A 96 -5.32 5.56 16.84
N VAL A 97 -4.65 6.65 16.49
CA VAL A 97 -3.32 7.04 17.01
C VAL A 97 -3.42 8.42 17.63
N GLN A 98 -2.92 8.56 18.83
CA GLN A 98 -3.06 9.78 19.63
C GLN A 98 -1.70 10.37 19.92
N LYS A 99 -1.61 11.71 19.81
CA LYS A 99 -0.48 12.49 20.25
C LYS A 99 -0.93 13.40 21.40
N GLN A 100 -0.25 13.33 22.53
CA GLN A 100 -0.50 14.22 23.65
C GLN A 100 0.02 15.62 23.31
N THR A 101 -0.83 16.63 23.47
CA THR A 101 -0.49 18.05 23.34
C THR A 101 -0.84 18.77 24.63
N ARG A 102 -0.41 20.04 24.81
CA ARG A 102 -0.75 20.84 25.97
C ARG A 102 -2.27 21.04 26.15
N ALA A 103 -3.02 21.08 25.04
CA ALA A 103 -4.47 21.25 25.01
C ALA A 103 -5.25 19.92 25.02
N GLY A 104 -4.60 18.77 25.26
CA GLY A 104 -5.24 17.46 25.27
C GLY A 104 -4.71 16.52 24.20
N GLN A 105 -5.45 15.46 23.90
CA GLN A 105 -5.05 14.42 22.95
C GLN A 105 -5.52 14.76 21.53
N ARG A 106 -4.58 14.74 20.58
CA ARG A 106 -4.90 14.87 19.17
C ARG A 106 -4.98 13.49 18.53
N THR A 107 -6.18 13.06 18.17
CA THR A 107 -6.43 11.75 17.54
C THR A 107 -6.33 11.85 16.02
N ARG A 108 -5.70 10.84 15.42
CA ARG A 108 -5.71 10.55 13.98
C ARG A 108 -6.04 9.09 13.76
N PHE A 109 -6.48 8.74 12.57
CA PHE A 109 -6.79 7.36 12.20
C PHE A 109 -5.76 6.84 11.22
N LYS A 110 -5.21 5.66 11.52
CA LYS A 110 -4.26 4.96 10.68
C LYS A 110 -4.97 3.78 10.03
N ALA A 111 -5.11 3.80 8.70
CA ALA A 111 -5.70 2.73 7.92
C ALA A 111 -4.62 1.86 7.29
N PHE A 112 -4.86 0.55 7.29
CA PHE A 112 -4.05 -0.48 6.63
C PHE A 112 -4.91 -1.12 5.56
N VAL A 113 -4.51 -0.98 4.30
CA VAL A 113 -5.22 -1.51 3.15
C VAL A 113 -4.29 -2.42 2.36
N ALA A 114 -4.80 -3.59 2.02
CA ALA A 114 -4.18 -4.51 1.07
C ALA A 114 -4.95 -4.46 -0.24
N ILE A 115 -4.25 -4.55 -1.35
CA ILE A 115 -4.84 -4.63 -2.68
C ILE A 115 -4.19 -5.80 -3.42
N GLY A 116 -4.98 -6.58 -4.15
CA GLY A 116 -4.46 -7.66 -4.96
C GLY A 116 -5.48 -8.12 -6.01
N ASP A 117 -4.98 -8.84 -7.00
CA ASP A 117 -5.78 -9.39 -8.10
C ASP A 117 -6.08 -10.89 -7.92
N ASN A 118 -5.61 -11.51 -6.83
CA ASN A 118 -5.62 -12.95 -6.59
C ASN A 118 -4.87 -13.77 -7.67
N ASN A 119 -4.09 -13.11 -8.52
CA ASN A 119 -3.40 -13.75 -9.64
C ASN A 119 -1.92 -13.39 -9.77
N GLY A 120 -1.30 -12.93 -8.72
CA GLY A 120 0.14 -12.68 -8.72
C GLY A 120 0.56 -11.23 -8.54
N HIS A 121 -0.35 -10.35 -8.15
CA HIS A 121 -0.02 -8.96 -7.80
C HIS A 121 -0.56 -8.62 -6.43
N ILE A 122 0.24 -7.94 -5.63
CA ILE A 122 -0.15 -7.49 -4.30
C ILE A 122 0.45 -6.13 -3.98
N GLY A 123 -0.35 -5.28 -3.33
CA GLY A 123 0.07 -4.00 -2.82
C GLY A 123 -0.35 -3.81 -1.37
N LEU A 124 0.43 -3.06 -0.60
CA LEU A 124 0.13 -2.72 0.78
C LEU A 124 0.27 -1.22 1.00
N GLY A 125 -0.80 -0.58 1.44
CA GLY A 125 -0.83 0.84 1.75
C GLY A 125 -1.11 1.11 3.23
N VAL A 126 -0.41 2.09 3.78
CA VAL A 126 -0.61 2.56 5.16
C VAL A 126 -0.65 4.07 5.16
N LYS A 127 -1.77 4.65 5.57
CA LYS A 127 -1.94 6.10 5.63
C LYS A 127 -2.57 6.53 6.95
N CYS A 128 -2.16 7.69 7.42
CA CYS A 128 -2.69 8.32 8.61
C CYS A 128 -3.36 9.65 8.24
N SER A 129 -4.62 9.85 8.66
CA SER A 129 -5.37 11.08 8.42
C SER A 129 -6.20 11.48 9.63
N LYS A 130 -6.79 12.67 9.60
CA LYS A 130 -7.73 13.14 10.62
C LYS A 130 -9.06 12.37 10.57
N GLU A 131 -9.52 12.06 9.36
CA GLU A 131 -10.76 11.34 9.09
C GLU A 131 -10.48 9.93 8.61
N VAL A 132 -11.38 9.01 8.93
CA VAL A 132 -11.25 7.58 8.53
C VAL A 132 -11.36 7.42 7.02
N ALA A 133 -12.33 8.08 6.38
CA ALA A 133 -12.55 7.98 4.93
C ALA A 133 -11.31 8.44 4.15
N THR A 134 -10.75 9.60 4.50
CA THR A 134 -9.54 10.15 3.87
C THR A 134 -8.31 9.25 4.14
N ALA A 135 -8.25 8.59 5.31
CA ALA A 135 -7.17 7.63 5.61
C ALA A 135 -7.27 6.38 4.72
N ILE A 136 -8.48 5.84 4.52
CA ILE A 136 -8.71 4.67 3.67
C ILE A 136 -8.37 5.00 2.21
N LEU A 137 -8.95 6.07 1.65
CA LEU A 137 -8.67 6.48 0.27
C LEU A 137 -7.18 6.72 0.02
N GLY A 138 -6.53 7.44 0.93
CA GLY A 138 -5.09 7.66 0.84
C GLY A 138 -4.26 6.37 0.99
N ALA A 139 -4.72 5.38 1.75
CA ALA A 139 -4.07 4.08 1.86
C ALA A 139 -4.26 3.24 0.59
N ILE A 140 -5.43 3.29 -0.06
CA ILE A 140 -5.69 2.65 -1.36
C ILE A 140 -4.72 3.19 -2.43
N ILE A 141 -4.58 4.50 -2.54
CA ILE A 141 -3.65 5.15 -3.48
C ILE A 141 -2.21 4.67 -3.25
N LEU A 142 -1.77 4.65 -2.00
CA LEU A 142 -0.44 4.16 -1.65
C LEU A 142 -0.27 2.66 -1.93
N ALA A 143 -1.31 1.85 -1.68
CA ALA A 143 -1.28 0.42 -1.96
C ALA A 143 -1.18 0.15 -3.47
N LYS A 144 -1.92 0.88 -4.30
CA LYS A 144 -1.81 0.81 -5.77
C LYS A 144 -0.40 1.18 -6.25
N SER A 145 0.18 2.25 -5.74
CA SER A 145 1.56 2.66 -6.10
C SER A 145 2.64 1.67 -5.62
N SER A 146 2.32 0.80 -4.66
CA SER A 146 3.24 -0.19 -4.09
C SER A 146 2.95 -1.62 -4.55
N VAL A 147 2.21 -1.81 -5.63
CA VAL A 147 1.94 -3.15 -6.17
C VAL A 147 3.25 -3.79 -6.63
N VAL A 148 3.45 -5.06 -6.25
CA VAL A 148 4.59 -5.88 -6.62
C VAL A 148 4.12 -7.21 -7.21
N PRO A 149 4.89 -7.79 -8.15
CA PRO A 149 4.59 -9.11 -8.68
C PRO A 149 4.94 -10.19 -7.66
N VAL A 150 4.20 -11.29 -7.70
CA VAL A 150 4.36 -12.44 -6.80
C VAL A 150 4.69 -13.67 -7.62
N ARG A 151 5.84 -14.29 -7.33
CA ARG A 151 6.21 -15.54 -7.95
C ARG A 151 5.56 -16.70 -7.19
N ARG A 152 4.83 -17.54 -7.92
CA ARG A 152 4.28 -18.78 -7.43
C ARG A 152 5.12 -19.97 -7.89
N GLY A 153 5.12 -21.04 -7.14
CA GLY A 153 5.89 -22.23 -7.41
C GLY A 153 5.13 -23.51 -7.06
N TYR A 154 5.89 -24.60 -6.98
CA TYR A 154 5.38 -25.92 -6.67
C TYR A 154 6.09 -26.45 -5.40
N TRP A 155 5.38 -27.28 -4.64
CA TRP A 155 5.97 -27.95 -3.49
C TRP A 155 6.87 -29.13 -3.90
N GLY A 156 6.49 -29.83 -4.96
CA GLY A 156 7.20 -31.00 -5.52
C GLY A 156 7.11 -31.04 -7.03
N ASN A 157 6.42 -32.03 -7.57
CA ASN A 157 6.23 -32.21 -9.01
C ASN A 157 5.53 -31.00 -9.64
N LYS A 158 5.98 -30.57 -10.80
CA LYS A 158 5.45 -29.41 -11.55
C LYS A 158 4.19 -29.82 -12.34
N ILE A 159 3.15 -30.27 -11.67
CA ILE A 159 1.88 -30.69 -12.28
C ILE A 159 0.80 -29.63 -12.01
N GLY A 160 0.14 -29.16 -13.06
CA GLY A 160 -0.94 -28.18 -12.97
C GLY A 160 -0.46 -26.75 -12.69
N LYS A 161 -1.34 -25.90 -12.17
CA LYS A 161 -1.01 -24.47 -11.86
C LYS A 161 -0.15 -24.38 -10.59
N PRO A 162 0.79 -23.42 -10.52
CA PRO A 162 1.57 -23.19 -9.31
C PRO A 162 0.64 -22.73 -8.17
N ASN A 163 0.76 -23.37 -7.01
CA ASN A 163 -0.14 -23.17 -5.87
C ASN A 163 0.53 -22.54 -4.64
N THR A 164 1.86 -22.57 -4.57
CA THR A 164 2.60 -22.19 -3.36
C THR A 164 3.75 -21.24 -3.67
N VAL A 165 4.54 -20.89 -2.67
CA VAL A 165 5.76 -20.12 -2.81
C VAL A 165 6.89 -20.98 -3.41
N PRO A 166 7.78 -20.42 -4.24
CA PRO A 166 8.84 -21.20 -4.91
C PRO A 166 9.90 -21.75 -3.97
N CYS A 167 10.17 -21.07 -2.87
CA CYS A 167 11.17 -21.46 -1.87
C CYS A 167 10.81 -20.85 -0.49
N LYS A 168 11.55 -21.24 0.55
CA LYS A 168 11.44 -20.60 1.85
C LYS A 168 11.90 -19.16 1.76
N VAL A 169 11.01 -18.21 2.04
CA VAL A 169 11.34 -16.78 2.05
C VAL A 169 11.05 -16.19 3.41
N THR A 170 11.89 -15.26 3.82
CA THR A 170 11.74 -14.57 5.12
C THR A 170 11.70 -13.08 4.89
N GLY A 171 10.63 -12.44 5.37
CA GLY A 171 10.48 -10.99 5.43
C GLY A 171 10.68 -10.49 6.86
N LYS A 172 11.26 -9.32 7.01
CA LYS A 172 11.50 -8.69 8.32
C LYS A 172 11.07 -7.23 8.27
N CYS A 173 10.38 -6.80 9.32
CA CYS A 173 10.07 -5.40 9.54
C CYS A 173 10.07 -5.10 11.04
N GLY A 174 11.00 -4.24 11.48
CA GLY A 174 11.25 -4.00 12.90
C GLY A 174 11.65 -5.28 13.63
N SER A 175 11.00 -5.59 14.75
CA SER A 175 11.24 -6.82 15.53
C SER A 175 10.57 -8.06 14.93
N ILE A 176 9.67 -7.90 13.94
CA ILE A 176 8.90 -9.00 13.40
C ILE A 176 9.64 -9.65 12.24
N SER A 177 9.69 -10.97 12.25
CA SER A 177 10.18 -11.80 11.16
C SER A 177 9.10 -12.80 10.77
N VAL A 178 8.71 -12.82 9.51
CA VAL A 178 7.73 -13.75 8.94
C VAL A 178 8.45 -14.64 7.94
N ARG A 179 8.26 -15.94 8.05
CA ARG A 179 8.78 -16.94 7.12
C ARG A 179 7.63 -17.61 6.41
N LEU A 180 7.69 -17.65 5.09
CA LEU A 180 6.79 -18.40 4.23
C LEU A 180 7.48 -19.70 3.80
N ILE A 181 6.77 -20.79 3.85
CA ILE A 181 7.28 -22.15 3.56
C ILE A 181 6.34 -22.80 2.55
N PRO A 182 6.88 -23.42 1.48
CA PRO A 182 6.07 -24.14 0.51
C PRO A 182 5.25 -25.26 1.16
N ALA A 183 4.02 -25.47 0.69
CA ALA A 183 3.10 -26.47 1.16
C ALA A 183 2.53 -27.33 0.03
N PRO A 184 2.16 -28.60 0.27
CA PRO A 184 1.49 -29.45 -0.71
C PRO A 184 0.09 -28.89 -1.03
N ARG A 185 -0.47 -29.31 -2.16
CA ARG A 185 -1.81 -28.92 -2.59
C ARG A 185 -2.86 -29.38 -1.58
N GLY A 186 -3.87 -28.54 -1.37
CA GLY A 186 -4.96 -28.83 -0.46
C GLY A 186 -4.68 -28.51 1.01
N THR A 187 -3.47 -28.04 1.34
CA THR A 187 -3.15 -27.63 2.73
C THR A 187 -3.85 -26.34 3.11
N GLY A 188 -4.10 -25.45 2.14
CA GLY A 188 -4.58 -24.10 2.39
C GLY A 188 -3.53 -23.20 3.03
N ILE A 189 -3.92 -22.01 3.41
CA ILE A 189 -3.03 -21.03 4.02
C ILE A 189 -3.07 -21.19 5.54
N VAL A 190 -2.00 -21.74 6.11
CA VAL A 190 -1.84 -21.90 7.57
C VAL A 190 -1.11 -20.68 8.10
N SER A 191 -1.87 -19.68 8.55
CA SER A 191 -1.30 -18.41 9.04
C SER A 191 -2.28 -17.64 9.93
N ALA A 192 -1.77 -16.59 10.57
CA ALA A 192 -2.60 -15.59 11.24
C ALA A 192 -3.54 -14.87 10.25
N PRO A 193 -4.62 -14.21 10.71
CA PRO A 193 -5.62 -13.60 9.83
C PRO A 193 -5.05 -12.58 8.84
N VAL A 194 -4.07 -11.76 9.26
CA VAL A 194 -3.48 -10.72 8.41
C VAL A 194 -2.60 -11.28 7.29
N PRO A 195 -1.61 -12.15 7.57
CA PRO A 195 -0.88 -12.83 6.50
C PRO A 195 -1.79 -13.67 5.61
N LYS A 196 -2.83 -14.31 6.17
CA LYS A 196 -3.79 -15.10 5.39
C LYS A 196 -4.45 -14.27 4.30
N LYS A 197 -4.98 -13.09 4.64
CA LYS A 197 -5.59 -12.17 3.69
C LYS A 197 -4.60 -11.73 2.60
N LEU A 198 -3.39 -11.35 3.01
CA LEU A 198 -2.34 -10.93 2.06
C LEU A 198 -1.96 -12.06 1.11
N LEU A 199 -1.78 -13.29 1.60
CA LEU A 199 -1.41 -14.43 0.76
C LEU A 199 -2.56 -14.82 -0.20
N THR A 200 -3.81 -14.75 0.24
CA THR A 200 -4.97 -14.97 -0.63
C THR A 200 -5.03 -13.94 -1.75
N MET A 201 -4.86 -12.64 -1.43
CA MET A 201 -4.83 -11.57 -2.42
C MET A 201 -3.63 -11.66 -3.38
N ALA A 202 -2.53 -12.24 -2.93
CA ALA A 202 -1.36 -12.52 -3.78
C ALA A 202 -1.58 -13.70 -4.74
N GLY A 203 -2.67 -14.46 -4.59
CA GLY A 203 -2.97 -15.63 -5.39
C GLY A 203 -2.18 -16.88 -5.00
N ILE A 204 -1.75 -16.97 -3.74
CA ILE A 204 -1.14 -18.17 -3.15
C ILE A 204 -2.24 -18.98 -2.49
N GLU A 205 -2.37 -20.24 -2.87
CA GLU A 205 -3.41 -21.13 -2.37
C GLU A 205 -2.97 -21.91 -1.13
N ASP A 206 -1.72 -22.38 -1.13
CA ASP A 206 -1.16 -23.24 -0.10
C ASP A 206 0.15 -22.67 0.44
N CYS A 207 0.25 -22.47 1.75
CA CYS A 207 1.47 -21.97 2.37
C CYS A 207 1.49 -22.24 3.88
N TYR A 208 2.60 -22.74 4.40
CA TYR A 208 2.90 -22.71 5.83
C TYR A 208 3.59 -21.41 6.19
N THR A 209 3.30 -20.89 7.36
CA THR A 209 3.92 -19.67 7.86
C THR A 209 4.46 -19.84 9.26
N SER A 210 5.54 -19.13 9.55
CA SER A 210 6.10 -19.00 10.89
C SER A 210 6.40 -17.53 11.15
N ALA A 211 6.01 -17.02 12.32
CA ALA A 211 6.23 -15.64 12.71
C ALA A 211 6.99 -15.58 14.04
N ARG A 212 7.91 -14.63 14.14
CA ARG A 212 8.66 -14.32 15.38
C ARG A 212 8.60 -12.82 15.65
N GLY A 213 8.70 -12.47 16.93
CA GLY A 213 8.70 -11.08 17.39
C GLY A 213 7.32 -10.60 17.84
N SER A 214 7.15 -9.29 17.97
CA SER A 214 5.91 -8.66 18.46
C SER A 214 4.83 -8.60 17.38
N THR A 215 4.20 -9.73 17.08
CA THR A 215 3.15 -9.87 16.04
C THR A 215 1.89 -9.07 16.35
N GLY A 216 1.71 -8.57 17.56
CA GLY A 216 0.62 -7.66 17.94
C GLY A 216 0.68 -6.31 17.23
N THR A 217 1.86 -5.87 16.77
CA THR A 217 2.01 -4.66 15.96
C THR A 217 1.63 -4.95 14.51
N LEU A 218 0.34 -4.76 14.19
CA LEU A 218 -0.24 -5.12 12.89
C LEU A 218 0.50 -4.51 11.71
N SER A 219 0.94 -3.24 11.80
CA SER A 219 1.64 -2.56 10.71
C SER A 219 2.95 -3.26 10.33
N ASN A 220 3.75 -3.61 11.32
CA ASN A 220 5.01 -4.29 11.08
C ASN A 220 4.78 -5.72 10.62
N PHE A 221 3.73 -6.38 11.12
CA PHE A 221 3.37 -7.72 10.71
C PHE A 221 2.94 -7.78 9.24
N ALA A 222 2.05 -6.87 8.81
CA ALA A 222 1.65 -6.75 7.41
C ALA A 222 2.84 -6.38 6.50
N LYS A 223 3.67 -5.42 6.91
CA LYS A 223 4.87 -5.04 6.16
C LYS A 223 5.89 -6.19 6.06
N ALA A 224 6.10 -6.97 7.13
CA ALA A 224 7.00 -8.11 7.11
C ALA A 224 6.50 -9.22 6.18
N THR A 225 5.18 -9.47 6.15
CA THR A 225 4.56 -10.42 5.22
C THR A 225 4.69 -9.95 3.78
N TYR A 226 4.37 -8.68 3.51
CA TYR A 226 4.55 -8.08 2.20
C TYR A 226 6.02 -8.15 1.73
N ALA A 227 6.97 -7.87 2.62
CA ALA A 227 8.39 -8.00 2.35
C ALA A 227 8.80 -9.44 2.02
N ALA A 228 8.20 -10.45 2.68
CA ALA A 228 8.44 -11.84 2.36
C ALA A 228 7.90 -12.19 0.96
N ILE A 229 6.70 -11.74 0.63
CA ILE A 229 6.09 -11.97 -0.69
C ILE A 229 6.92 -11.28 -1.79
N ALA A 230 7.33 -10.05 -1.63
CA ALA A 230 8.18 -9.33 -2.60
C ALA A 230 9.52 -10.05 -2.84
N LYS A 231 10.05 -10.75 -1.83
CA LYS A 231 11.29 -11.56 -1.96
C LYS A 231 11.15 -12.80 -2.83
N THR A 232 9.97 -13.23 -3.21
CA THR A 232 9.78 -14.42 -4.04
C THR A 232 10.47 -14.30 -5.39
N TYR A 233 10.53 -13.11 -5.96
CA TYR A 233 11.29 -12.83 -7.19
C TYR A 233 12.76 -12.48 -6.95
N ALA A 234 13.12 -12.07 -5.75
CA ALA A 234 14.50 -11.68 -5.44
C ALA A 234 15.47 -12.87 -5.32
N TYR A 235 14.95 -14.09 -5.19
CA TYR A 235 15.76 -15.29 -5.02
C TYR A 235 16.02 -15.96 -6.37
N LEU A 236 17.29 -16.09 -6.74
CA LEU A 236 17.70 -16.77 -7.96
C LEU A 236 17.59 -18.29 -7.77
N THR A 237 16.63 -18.89 -8.46
CA THR A 237 16.43 -20.33 -8.47
C THR A 237 16.95 -20.93 -9.79
N PRO A 238 17.24 -22.25 -9.87
CA PRO A 238 17.73 -22.87 -11.12
C PRO A 238 16.84 -22.64 -12.32
N ASP A 239 15.53 -22.48 -12.13
CA ASP A 239 14.57 -22.19 -13.21
C ASP A 239 14.85 -20.85 -13.93
N LEU A 240 15.56 -19.93 -13.28
CA LEU A 240 15.90 -18.60 -13.80
C LEU A 240 17.35 -18.52 -14.32
N TRP A 241 18.07 -19.62 -14.43
CA TRP A 241 19.45 -19.62 -14.92
C TRP A 241 19.56 -19.40 -16.42
N LYS A 242 18.48 -19.62 -17.16
CA LYS A 242 18.44 -19.33 -18.59
C LYS A 242 18.64 -17.85 -18.82
N GLU A 243 19.65 -17.50 -19.62
CA GLU A 243 19.87 -16.12 -20.04
C GLU A 243 18.72 -15.67 -20.96
N MET A 244 18.17 -14.52 -20.65
CA MET A 244 17.19 -13.86 -21.50
C MET A 244 17.80 -12.60 -22.08
N PRO A 245 17.72 -12.37 -23.40
CA PRO A 245 18.15 -11.11 -23.98
C PRO A 245 17.26 -9.99 -23.46
N LEU A 246 17.88 -8.98 -22.83
CA LEU A 246 17.20 -7.77 -22.42
C LEU A 246 17.28 -6.77 -23.58
N GLY A 247 16.13 -6.32 -24.08
CA GLY A 247 16.01 -5.23 -25.03
C GLY A 247 16.41 -3.88 -24.42
N ALA A 248 16.31 -2.82 -25.19
CA ALA A 248 16.48 -1.48 -24.70
C ALA A 248 15.38 -1.12 -23.68
N SER A 249 15.66 -0.20 -22.75
CA SER A 249 14.63 0.25 -21.82
C SER A 249 13.54 1.05 -22.57
N PRO A 250 12.28 1.04 -22.12
CA PRO A 250 11.21 1.80 -22.77
C PRO A 250 11.52 3.29 -22.93
N TYR A 251 12.30 3.86 -22.02
CA TYR A 251 12.74 5.26 -22.14
C TYR A 251 13.81 5.49 -23.21
N GLN A 252 14.56 4.47 -23.60
CA GLN A 252 15.52 4.53 -24.69
C GLN A 252 14.84 4.29 -26.03
N GLU A 253 13.93 3.31 -26.12
CA GLU A 253 13.17 3.03 -27.34
C GLU A 253 12.26 4.19 -27.75
N PHE A 254 11.62 4.83 -26.76
CA PHE A 254 10.66 5.90 -26.99
C PHE A 254 11.22 7.28 -26.59
N ALA A 255 12.52 7.52 -26.81
CA ALA A 255 13.17 8.78 -26.47
C ALA A 255 12.49 10.00 -27.14
N ASP A 256 12.08 9.86 -28.40
CA ASP A 256 11.47 10.92 -29.21
C ASP A 256 10.08 11.33 -28.72
N SER A 257 9.37 10.43 -28.03
CA SER A 257 8.06 10.71 -27.46
C SER A 257 8.13 11.42 -26.10
N CYS A 258 9.32 11.55 -25.53
CA CYS A 258 9.54 12.25 -24.27
C CYS A 258 10.16 13.60 -24.57
N PRO A 259 9.46 14.76 -24.37
CA PRO A 259 10.07 16.07 -24.56
C PRO A 259 11.35 16.19 -23.74
N SER A 260 12.38 16.74 -24.39
CA SER A 260 13.81 16.66 -24.07
C SER A 260 14.29 17.46 -22.85
N GLU A 261 13.48 17.70 -21.85
CA GLU A 261 13.98 18.35 -20.65
C GLU A 261 14.59 17.32 -19.69
N SER A 262 15.91 17.22 -19.72
CA SER A 262 16.80 16.55 -18.74
C SER A 262 17.21 15.07 -18.92
N ILE A 263 17.11 14.47 -20.11
CA ILE A 263 17.58 13.07 -20.31
C ILE A 263 19.10 12.98 -20.58
N CYS A 264 19.76 14.07 -20.99
CA CYS A 264 21.17 14.05 -21.36
C CYS A 264 22.16 13.72 -20.21
N SER A 265 21.77 13.77 -18.96
CA SER A 265 22.67 13.46 -17.84
C SER A 265 22.63 12.02 -17.34
N LEU A 266 21.60 11.24 -17.69
CA LEU A 266 21.43 9.86 -17.23
C LEU A 266 21.84 8.78 -18.25
N ALA A 267 22.05 9.15 -19.51
CA ALA A 267 22.41 8.21 -20.59
C ALA A 267 23.88 7.76 -20.58
N ARG A 268 24.70 8.19 -19.63
CA ARG A 268 26.12 7.79 -19.51
C ARG A 268 26.42 6.78 -18.41
N VAL A 269 25.46 5.97 -18.02
CA VAL A 269 25.76 4.78 -17.21
C VAL A 269 26.09 3.65 -18.16
N LYS A 270 27.38 3.38 -18.32
CA LYS A 270 27.88 2.18 -19.03
C LYS A 270 27.16 0.96 -18.45
N PRO A 271 26.68 0.03 -19.27
CA PRO A 271 26.11 -1.22 -18.77
C PRO A 271 27.20 -1.97 -18.03
N SER A 272 27.15 -1.96 -16.71
CA SER A 272 27.99 -2.85 -15.91
C SER A 272 27.39 -4.23 -16.02
N THR A 273 28.16 -5.10 -16.64
CA THR A 273 27.98 -6.54 -16.77
C THR A 273 27.42 -7.18 -15.50
N HIS A 274 26.36 -7.97 -15.69
CA HIS A 274 25.90 -9.02 -14.77
C HIS A 274 25.43 -8.66 -13.37
N ARG A 275 24.23 -8.04 -13.27
CA ARG A 275 23.37 -8.22 -12.09
C ARG A 275 21.91 -8.31 -12.53
N CYS A 276 21.26 -9.42 -12.14
CA CYS A 276 19.84 -9.62 -12.38
C CYS A 276 19.03 -8.38 -11.97
N ALA A 277 18.26 -7.82 -12.90
CA ALA A 277 17.47 -6.60 -12.73
C ALA A 277 16.58 -6.60 -11.47
N TRP A 278 16.14 -7.79 -11.04
CA TRP A 278 15.31 -8.01 -9.86
C TRP A 278 15.99 -7.71 -8.52
N HIS A 279 17.32 -7.82 -8.44
CA HIS A 279 18.04 -7.49 -7.21
C HIS A 279 18.09 -5.97 -6.96
N VAL A 280 18.05 -5.17 -8.03
CA VAL A 280 18.04 -3.70 -7.96
C VAL A 280 16.66 -3.18 -7.54
N PHE A 281 15.58 -3.83 -8.01
CA PHE A 281 14.21 -3.52 -7.62
C PHE A 281 14.00 -3.62 -6.11
N TYR A 282 14.49 -4.70 -5.51
CA TYR A 282 14.37 -4.93 -4.08
C TYR A 282 15.06 -3.86 -3.23
N ARG A 283 16.27 -3.43 -3.63
CA ARG A 283 17.04 -2.44 -2.87
C ARG A 283 16.46 -1.02 -2.92
N ARG A 284 15.83 -0.63 -4.02
CA ARG A 284 15.29 0.73 -4.19
C ARG A 284 13.93 0.93 -3.54
N HIS A 285 13.05 -0.05 -3.57
CA HIS A 285 11.69 0.08 -3.00
C HIS A 285 11.68 0.00 -1.48
N PHE A 286 12.66 -0.68 -0.86
CA PHE A 286 12.73 -0.80 0.60
C PHE A 286 13.42 0.38 1.30
N LYS A 287 14.23 1.18 0.61
CA LYS A 287 14.87 2.36 1.21
C LYS A 287 13.99 3.60 1.34
N LEU A 288 12.82 3.61 0.73
CA LEU A 288 11.97 4.82 0.65
C LEU A 288 10.87 4.93 1.71
N HIS A 289 10.78 4.00 2.65
CA HIS A 289 9.78 4.06 3.74
C HIS A 289 10.35 3.79 5.14
N ASP A 290 11.58 4.20 5.41
CA ASP A 290 11.95 4.53 6.78
C ASP A 290 11.29 5.85 7.11
N CYS A 291 10.06 5.77 7.63
CA CYS A 291 9.45 6.89 8.33
C CYS A 291 10.35 7.22 9.51
N HIS A 292 11.03 8.34 9.43
CA HIS A 292 11.54 9.06 10.57
C HIS A 292 10.41 9.28 11.59
N ASP A 293 10.29 8.39 12.56
CA ASP A 293 9.83 8.73 13.88
C ASP A 293 11.09 8.80 14.74
N GLU A 294 11.72 9.96 14.73
CA GLU A 294 12.71 10.33 15.73
C GLU A 294 12.04 10.33 17.10
N VAL A 295 12.22 9.25 17.82
CA VAL A 295 12.19 9.30 19.28
C VAL A 295 13.65 9.50 19.72
N VAL A 296 13.96 10.76 19.97
CA VAL A 296 15.16 11.14 20.71
C VAL A 296 15.02 10.56 22.13
N VAL A 297 15.66 9.46 22.39
CA VAL A 297 16.01 9.06 23.77
C VAL A 297 17.51 9.27 23.87
N GLY A 298 17.88 10.37 24.48
CA GLY A 298 19.23 10.62 24.95
C GLY A 298 19.61 9.52 25.95
N ALA A 299 20.72 8.87 25.69
CA ALA A 299 21.50 8.16 26.69
C ALA A 299 22.96 8.39 26.34
N ASP A 300 23.55 9.32 27.06
CA ASP A 300 25.00 9.45 27.23
C ASP A 300 25.58 8.10 27.67
N ILE A 301 26.48 7.54 26.87
CA ILE A 301 27.41 6.55 27.37
C ILE A 301 28.81 7.04 27.02
N GLY A 302 29.49 7.48 28.10
CA GLY A 302 30.87 7.92 28.11
C GLY A 302 31.84 6.88 27.56
N ILE A 303 32.72 7.39 26.72
CA ILE A 303 33.93 6.70 26.26
C ILE A 303 34.92 6.70 27.40
N ALA A 304 35.24 5.53 27.96
CA ALA A 304 36.40 5.34 28.78
C ALA A 304 37.49 4.66 27.95
N HIS A 305 38.53 5.42 27.64
CA HIS A 305 39.83 4.93 27.22
C HIS A 305 40.46 4.11 28.37
N GLY A 306 40.93 2.95 28.08
CA GLY A 306 41.75 2.14 28.97
C GLY A 306 42.81 1.38 28.19
N THR A 307 44.00 1.86 28.29
CA THR A 307 45.28 1.40 27.74
C THR A 307 45.73 0.07 28.31
N HIS A 308 46.38 -0.72 27.46
CA HIS A 308 47.55 -1.60 27.58
C HIS A 308 47.86 -2.40 28.88
N ILE A 309 48.37 -3.62 28.61
CA ILE A 309 49.55 -4.32 29.11
C ILE A 309 49.27 -5.76 29.61
N THR A 310 49.96 -6.60 28.92
CA THR A 310 50.55 -7.94 28.97
C THR A 310 49.77 -9.06 28.36
#